data_dc34e9c1c89fa2b33d8a59f6b62505a7
#
_entry.id   dc34e9c1c89fa2b33d8a59f6b62505a7
#
_cell.length_a   1.000
_cell.length_b   1.000
_cell.length_c   1.000
_cell.angle_alpha   90.00
_cell.angle_beta   90.00
_cell.angle_gamma   90.00
#
_symmetry.space_group_name_H-M   'P 1'
#
loop_
_entity.id
_entity.type
_entity.pdbx_description
1 polymer ?
#
loop_
_entity_poly.entity_id
_entity_poly.type
_entity_poly.pdbx_seq_one_letter_code
_entity_poly.pdbx_strand_id
1 'polypeptide(L)'
;MQEQFGGRGVGFVPVMSVAAQFRPTIEQKAEGWTTWSMLTDHYHRYTLSGMTFEPKGEKPSISVKTTDRYPELKTVSSLKFLYEKNSRTQMTLVCNGTQDTIRETLKPTSVITQYEQTGTFTEASFSFADTAGFRALGVALEDNSGVIVDNYSLRGNSGMILSRLDSARCRELNEIRPYDLVVLQYGLNIVSDSVLQYGWYAKRMEEAVRHVRVCFPDADILMLGVSDRSRQVDGTFETMPAVLALLHAQRQAAK
;
A
#
# COMPACT_ATOMS: atom_id res chain seq x y z
N MET A 1 -11.93 2.20 13.50
CA MET A 1 -11.30 3.54 13.56
C MET A 1 -12.14 4.59 12.81
N GLN A 2 -12.40 4.44 11.51
CA GLN A 2 -13.22 5.42 10.76
C GLN A 2 -14.62 5.60 11.30
N GLU A 3 -15.33 4.53 11.69
CA GLU A 3 -16.64 4.59 12.37
C GLU A 3 -16.61 5.44 13.65
N GLN A 4 -15.50 5.40 14.38
CA GLN A 4 -15.39 6.04 15.70
C GLN A 4 -14.83 7.47 15.61
N PHE A 5 -13.91 7.73 14.68
CA PHE A 5 -13.15 8.97 14.61
C PHE A 5 -13.39 9.76 13.31
N GLY A 6 -14.31 9.30 12.47
CA GLY A 6 -14.58 9.89 11.17
C GLY A 6 -13.55 9.51 10.12
N GLY A 7 -13.73 10.02 8.90
CA GLY A 7 -13.00 9.67 7.71
C GLY A 7 -13.70 8.62 6.86
N ARG A 8 -13.46 8.63 5.57
CA ARG A 8 -14.03 7.69 4.61
C ARG A 8 -13.00 7.25 3.60
N GLY A 9 -13.30 6.16 2.91
CA GLY A 9 -12.51 5.65 1.81
C GLY A 9 -11.47 4.62 2.23
N VAL A 10 -10.79 4.09 1.23
CA VAL A 10 -9.83 2.98 1.38
C VAL A 10 -8.38 3.46 1.43
N GLY A 11 -8.16 4.78 1.40
CA GLY A 11 -6.82 5.35 1.31
C GLY A 11 -6.09 4.93 0.03
N PHE A 12 -4.80 4.67 0.14
CA PHE A 12 -3.95 4.31 -1.00
C PHE A 12 -4.24 2.91 -1.56
N VAL A 13 -4.27 2.85 -2.89
CA VAL A 13 -4.42 1.62 -3.69
C VAL A 13 -3.35 1.66 -4.79
N PRO A 14 -2.43 0.69 -4.87
CA PRO A 14 -1.44 0.65 -5.94
C PRO A 14 -2.10 0.51 -7.31
N VAL A 15 -1.42 0.93 -8.39
CA VAL A 15 -1.94 0.82 -9.77
C VAL A 15 -2.50 -0.58 -10.05
N MET A 16 -1.78 -1.61 -9.64
CA MET A 16 -2.22 -3.00 -9.71
C MET A 16 -2.07 -3.64 -8.33
N SER A 17 -3.17 -3.89 -7.66
CA SER A 17 -3.16 -4.60 -6.37
C SER A 17 -2.98 -6.09 -6.58
N VAL A 18 -2.07 -6.69 -5.82
CA VAL A 18 -1.98 -8.15 -5.72
C VAL A 18 -3.26 -8.67 -5.08
N ALA A 19 -3.95 -9.59 -5.76
CA ALA A 19 -5.21 -10.14 -5.27
C ALA A 19 -6.37 -9.11 -5.16
N ALA A 20 -6.45 -8.16 -6.10
CA ALA A 20 -7.53 -7.16 -6.17
C ALA A 20 -8.93 -7.77 -6.08
N GLN A 21 -9.13 -8.93 -6.70
CA GLN A 21 -10.41 -9.65 -6.72
C GLN A 21 -10.90 -10.13 -5.34
N PHE A 22 -10.03 -10.16 -4.34
CA PHE A 22 -10.38 -10.53 -2.97
C PHE A 22 -10.60 -9.33 -2.04
N ARG A 23 -10.47 -8.10 -2.55
CA ARG A 23 -10.70 -6.89 -1.76
C ARG A 23 -12.17 -6.51 -1.76
N PRO A 24 -12.90 -6.68 -0.65
CA PRO A 24 -14.33 -6.33 -0.58
C PRO A 24 -14.57 -4.81 -0.44
N THR A 25 -13.50 -4.04 -0.26
CA THR A 25 -13.54 -2.61 0.08
C THR A 25 -13.47 -1.70 -1.14
N ILE A 26 -13.06 -2.22 -2.29
CA ILE A 26 -12.92 -1.46 -3.54
C ILE A 26 -12.89 -2.41 -4.73
N GLU A 27 -13.51 -2.01 -5.83
CA GLU A 27 -13.32 -2.64 -7.13
C GLU A 27 -12.20 -1.91 -7.87
N GLN A 28 -11.28 -2.66 -8.47
CA GLN A 28 -10.14 -2.10 -9.20
C GLN A 28 -9.88 -2.87 -10.48
N LYS A 29 -9.62 -2.12 -11.56
CA LYS A 29 -9.11 -2.65 -12.83
C LYS A 29 -7.95 -1.77 -13.29
N ALA A 30 -6.92 -2.37 -13.86
CA ALA A 30 -5.80 -1.64 -14.45
C ALA A 30 -5.26 -2.42 -15.66
N GLU A 31 -4.97 -1.70 -16.74
CA GLU A 31 -4.49 -2.27 -17.98
C GLU A 31 -3.30 -1.45 -18.52
N GLY A 32 -2.41 -2.11 -19.24
CA GLY A 32 -1.29 -1.45 -19.89
C GLY A 32 -0.15 -1.03 -18.94
N TRP A 33 0.13 -1.81 -17.89
CA TRP A 33 1.19 -1.56 -16.93
C TRP A 33 2.15 -2.72 -16.77
N THR A 34 3.41 -2.40 -16.55
CA THR A 34 4.44 -3.31 -16.04
C THR A 34 4.60 -3.04 -14.56
N THR A 35 4.56 -4.08 -13.74
CA THR A 35 4.76 -4.00 -12.28
C THR A 35 6.19 -4.34 -11.93
N TRP A 36 6.83 -3.47 -11.17
CA TRP A 36 8.11 -3.73 -10.52
C TRP A 36 7.88 -3.87 -9.02
N SER A 37 8.46 -4.90 -8.41
CA SER A 37 8.27 -5.22 -6.99
C SER A 37 9.61 -5.40 -6.29
N MET A 38 9.75 -4.83 -5.10
CA MET A 38 10.94 -4.96 -4.26
C MET A 38 11.26 -6.41 -3.86
N LEU A 39 10.30 -7.35 -4.02
CA LEU A 39 10.54 -8.77 -3.77
C LEU A 39 11.39 -9.43 -4.85
N THR A 40 11.31 -8.95 -6.08
CA THR A 40 11.94 -9.56 -7.26
C THR A 40 12.88 -8.63 -8.00
N ASP A 41 12.77 -7.33 -7.82
CA ASP A 41 13.58 -6.31 -8.46
C ASP A 41 14.52 -5.63 -7.46
N HIS A 42 15.74 -5.33 -7.88
CA HIS A 42 16.80 -4.70 -7.08
C HIS A 42 17.28 -3.37 -7.67
N TYR A 43 16.72 -2.94 -8.79
CA TYR A 43 17.16 -1.75 -9.52
C TYR A 43 16.31 -0.52 -9.22
N HIS A 44 15.01 -0.72 -8.95
CA HIS A 44 14.12 0.37 -8.60
C HIS A 44 14.21 0.71 -7.11
N ARG A 45 13.84 1.95 -6.80
CA ARG A 45 13.78 2.48 -5.44
C ARG A 45 12.32 2.45 -4.97
N TYR A 46 12.07 1.87 -3.83
CA TYR A 46 10.71 1.57 -3.36
C TYR A 46 10.35 2.33 -2.10
N THR A 47 9.06 2.74 -2.03
CA THR A 47 8.40 3.21 -0.81
C THR A 47 7.67 2.07 -0.10
N LEU A 48 6.81 2.38 0.88
CA LEU A 48 6.03 1.43 1.67
C LEU A 48 5.24 0.41 0.82
N SER A 49 4.75 0.81 -0.36
CA SER A 49 4.02 -0.12 -1.23
C SER A 49 4.89 -1.27 -1.73
N GLY A 50 6.20 -1.08 -1.76
CA GLY A 50 7.14 -2.05 -2.34
C GLY A 50 6.93 -2.30 -3.83
N MET A 51 6.16 -1.43 -4.49
CA MET A 51 5.82 -1.55 -5.91
C MET A 51 5.89 -0.20 -6.61
N THR A 52 6.24 -0.24 -7.90
CA THR A 52 6.13 0.88 -8.83
C THR A 52 5.69 0.37 -10.19
N PHE A 53 5.11 1.24 -11.02
CA PHE A 53 4.43 0.84 -12.24
C PHE A 53 4.87 1.71 -13.40
N GLU A 54 5.26 1.05 -14.49
CA GLU A 54 5.63 1.72 -15.74
C GLU A 54 4.62 1.36 -16.84
N PRO A 55 4.23 2.32 -17.69
CA PRO A 55 3.34 2.07 -18.80
C PRO A 55 3.89 1.00 -19.75
N LYS A 56 3.00 0.10 -20.20
CA LYS A 56 3.24 -0.87 -21.24
C LYS A 56 2.17 -0.75 -22.30
N GLY A 57 2.54 -0.18 -23.45
CA GLY A 57 1.58 0.10 -24.52
C GLY A 57 1.13 1.56 -24.56
N GLU A 58 0.17 1.85 -25.43
CA GLU A 58 -0.18 3.22 -25.81
C GLU A 58 -1.13 3.93 -24.85
N LYS A 59 -2.01 3.21 -24.17
CA LYS A 59 -3.07 3.77 -23.33
C LYS A 59 -3.21 3.02 -22.00
N PRO A 60 -2.24 3.17 -21.09
CA PRO A 60 -2.39 2.60 -19.76
C PRO A 60 -3.57 3.24 -19.04
N SER A 61 -4.30 2.45 -18.26
CA SER A 61 -5.49 2.91 -17.55
C SER A 61 -5.63 2.29 -16.17
N ILE A 62 -6.34 2.98 -15.29
CA ILE A 62 -6.74 2.53 -13.97
C ILE A 62 -8.18 2.93 -13.77
N SER A 63 -9.04 2.02 -13.33
CA SER A 63 -10.36 2.36 -12.83
C SER A 63 -10.55 1.81 -11.43
N VAL A 64 -11.19 2.60 -10.59
CA VAL A 64 -11.49 2.30 -9.21
C VAL A 64 -12.94 2.68 -8.90
N LYS A 65 -13.61 1.84 -8.11
CA LYS A 65 -14.98 2.07 -7.69
C LYS A 65 -15.13 1.73 -6.22
N THR A 66 -15.82 2.59 -5.49
CA THR A 66 -16.19 2.38 -4.09
C THR A 66 -17.20 1.25 -3.95
N THR A 67 -17.49 0.84 -2.72
CA THR A 67 -18.43 -0.23 -2.43
C THR A 67 -19.55 0.25 -1.50
N ASP A 68 -20.77 -0.26 -1.70
CA ASP A 68 -21.89 -0.04 -0.80
C ASP A 68 -21.89 -0.99 0.41
N ARG A 69 -20.91 -1.90 0.49
CA ARG A 69 -20.85 -2.90 1.57
C ARG A 69 -20.64 -2.28 2.95
N TYR A 70 -19.95 -1.13 3.01
CA TYR A 70 -19.67 -0.39 4.24
C TYR A 70 -20.00 1.09 4.02
N PRO A 71 -20.76 1.72 4.92
CA PRO A 71 -21.18 3.12 4.77
C PRO A 71 -20.00 4.08 4.57
N GLU A 72 -18.90 3.86 5.29
CA GLU A 72 -17.67 4.69 5.24
C GLU A 72 -16.92 4.57 3.91
N LEU A 73 -17.24 3.57 3.09
CA LEU A 73 -16.60 3.32 1.80
C LEU A 73 -17.47 3.67 0.60
N LYS A 74 -18.71 4.15 0.82
CA LYS A 74 -19.68 4.40 -0.25
C LYS A 74 -19.29 5.58 -1.13
N THR A 75 -18.89 6.68 -0.51
CA THR A 75 -18.49 7.91 -1.19
C THR A 75 -17.25 8.50 -0.54
N VAL A 76 -16.44 9.20 -1.32
CA VAL A 76 -15.26 9.93 -0.85
C VAL A 76 -15.26 11.35 -1.40
N SER A 77 -14.55 12.26 -0.74
CA SER A 77 -14.48 13.67 -1.12
C SER A 77 -13.21 14.06 -1.88
N SER A 78 -12.22 13.16 -1.94
CA SER A 78 -10.94 13.39 -2.62
C SER A 78 -10.50 12.14 -3.38
N LEU A 79 -10.06 12.37 -4.61
CA LEU A 79 -9.34 11.42 -5.45
C LEU A 79 -7.92 11.92 -5.65
N LYS A 80 -6.93 11.08 -5.37
CA LYS A 80 -5.53 11.41 -5.59
C LYS A 80 -4.89 10.38 -6.51
N PHE A 81 -4.04 10.84 -7.42
CA PHE A 81 -3.21 9.99 -8.26
C PHE A 81 -1.74 10.26 -7.95
N LEU A 82 -1.02 9.27 -7.45
CA LEU A 82 0.36 9.36 -7.00
C LEU A 82 1.30 8.83 -8.07
N TYR A 83 2.36 9.60 -8.37
CA TYR A 83 3.39 9.23 -9.34
C TYR A 83 4.76 9.78 -8.90
N GLU A 84 5.84 9.20 -9.42
CA GLU A 84 7.21 9.53 -8.96
C GLU A 84 8.14 9.99 -10.08
N LYS A 85 7.71 9.88 -11.33
CA LYS A 85 8.47 10.33 -12.48
C LYS A 85 7.54 10.70 -13.62
N ASN A 86 7.70 11.89 -14.15
CA ASN A 86 6.92 12.38 -15.27
C ASN A 86 7.66 13.49 -16.02
N SER A 87 7.48 13.55 -17.33
CA SER A 87 7.95 14.66 -18.16
C SER A 87 6.80 15.44 -18.81
N ARG A 88 5.83 14.75 -19.42
CA ARG A 88 4.77 15.36 -20.22
C ARG A 88 3.48 14.56 -20.32
N THR A 89 3.28 13.59 -19.45
CA THR A 89 2.12 12.68 -19.53
C THR A 89 0.80 13.44 -19.48
N GLN A 90 -0.07 13.14 -20.42
CA GLN A 90 -1.45 13.62 -20.46
C GLN A 90 -2.32 12.63 -19.69
N MET A 91 -3.07 13.12 -18.73
CA MET A 91 -4.03 12.33 -17.95
C MET A 91 -5.45 12.73 -18.35
N THR A 92 -6.29 11.75 -18.56
CA THR A 92 -7.73 11.90 -18.73
C THR A 92 -8.42 11.22 -17.57
N LEU A 93 -9.24 11.96 -16.84
CA LEU A 93 -10.02 11.48 -15.69
C LEU A 93 -11.50 11.59 -15.97
N VAL A 94 -12.25 10.51 -15.75
CA VAL A 94 -13.71 10.45 -15.77
C VAL A 94 -14.17 10.02 -14.38
N CYS A 95 -15.08 10.80 -13.78
CA CYS A 95 -15.62 10.56 -12.45
C CYS A 95 -17.09 10.15 -12.53
N ASN A 96 -17.54 9.24 -11.66
CA ASN A 96 -18.94 8.84 -11.47
C ASN A 96 -19.67 8.41 -12.76
N GLY A 97 -18.94 7.85 -13.73
CA GLY A 97 -19.51 7.44 -15.03
C GLY A 97 -20.13 8.58 -15.85
N THR A 98 -19.81 9.84 -15.54
CA THR A 98 -20.32 10.99 -16.27
C THR A 98 -19.67 11.15 -17.63
N GLN A 99 -20.29 11.96 -18.52
CA GLN A 99 -19.64 12.36 -19.77
C GLN A 99 -18.57 13.44 -19.58
N ASP A 100 -18.53 14.04 -18.40
CA ASP A 100 -17.56 15.09 -18.08
C ASP A 100 -16.17 14.48 -17.93
N THR A 101 -15.27 14.99 -18.73
CA THR A 101 -13.90 14.49 -18.82
C THR A 101 -12.95 15.61 -18.44
N ILE A 102 -12.15 15.36 -17.41
CA ILE A 102 -11.05 16.23 -17.01
C ILE A 102 -9.80 15.81 -17.78
N ARG A 103 -9.15 16.74 -18.47
CA ARG A 103 -7.87 16.51 -19.16
C ARG A 103 -6.82 17.43 -18.60
N GLU A 104 -5.74 16.80 -18.12
CA GLU A 104 -4.64 17.50 -17.46
C GLU A 104 -3.30 17.01 -17.96
N THR A 105 -2.37 17.95 -18.13
CA THR A 105 -0.96 17.58 -18.25
C THR A 105 -0.37 17.44 -16.86
N LEU A 106 0.04 16.25 -16.49
CA LEU A 106 0.61 16.00 -15.18
C LEU A 106 1.90 16.80 -14.99
N LYS A 107 2.09 17.36 -13.80
CA LYS A 107 3.27 18.14 -13.43
C LYS A 107 4.56 17.34 -13.69
N PRO A 108 5.53 17.88 -14.42
CA PRO A 108 6.84 17.25 -14.56
C PRO A 108 7.50 17.08 -13.19
N THR A 109 8.07 15.90 -12.95
CA THR A 109 8.69 15.59 -11.66
C THR A 109 9.71 14.45 -11.75
N SER A 110 10.66 14.44 -10.82
CA SER A 110 11.55 13.33 -10.52
C SER A 110 11.44 12.86 -9.05
N VAL A 111 10.52 13.47 -8.31
CA VAL A 111 10.18 13.12 -6.92
C VAL A 111 8.72 12.67 -6.84
N ILE A 112 8.34 12.04 -5.73
CA ILE A 112 6.96 11.62 -5.53
C ILE A 112 6.06 12.84 -5.40
N THR A 113 5.00 12.86 -6.19
CA THR A 113 4.00 13.91 -6.18
C THR A 113 2.61 13.33 -6.44
N GLN A 114 1.59 14.16 -6.32
CA GLN A 114 0.21 13.76 -6.58
C GLN A 114 -0.53 14.78 -7.40
N TYR A 115 -1.48 14.30 -8.18
CA TYR A 115 -2.63 15.04 -8.69
C TYR A 115 -3.78 14.84 -7.71
N GLU A 116 -4.58 15.86 -7.45
CA GLU A 116 -5.74 15.77 -6.58
C GLU A 116 -6.96 16.41 -7.23
N GLN A 117 -8.11 15.72 -7.13
CA GLN A 117 -9.42 16.19 -7.52
C GLN A 117 -10.36 16.08 -6.32
N THR A 118 -10.97 17.21 -5.94
CA THR A 118 -11.98 17.28 -4.89
C THR A 118 -13.39 17.23 -5.46
N GLY A 119 -14.31 16.62 -4.72
CA GLY A 119 -15.71 16.47 -5.15
C GLY A 119 -16.42 15.38 -4.33
N THR A 120 -17.47 14.79 -4.89
CA THR A 120 -18.11 13.59 -4.34
C THR A 120 -17.96 12.45 -5.35
N PHE A 121 -17.24 11.42 -4.97
CA PHE A 121 -16.86 10.36 -5.88
C PHE A 121 -17.34 8.99 -5.40
N THR A 122 -17.82 8.19 -6.34
CA THR A 122 -18.12 6.77 -6.18
C THR A 122 -17.22 5.91 -7.09
N GLU A 123 -16.77 6.48 -8.22
CA GLU A 123 -15.87 5.81 -9.13
C GLU A 123 -15.00 6.82 -9.88
N ALA A 124 -13.84 6.37 -10.34
CA ALA A 124 -12.93 7.15 -11.16
C ALA A 124 -12.20 6.25 -12.16
N SER A 125 -12.04 6.75 -13.39
CA SER A 125 -11.25 6.11 -14.43
C SER A 125 -10.20 7.07 -14.93
N PHE A 126 -8.94 6.68 -14.81
CA PHE A 126 -7.77 7.39 -15.30
C PHE A 126 -7.23 6.71 -16.55
N SER A 127 -6.93 7.46 -17.58
CA SER A 127 -6.19 6.98 -18.73
C SER A 127 -5.08 7.94 -19.09
N PHE A 128 -4.00 7.44 -19.68
CA PHE A 128 -2.78 8.21 -19.88
C PHE A 128 -2.28 8.11 -21.31
N ALA A 129 -1.70 9.20 -21.80
CA ALA A 129 -1.03 9.30 -23.09
C ALA A 129 0.32 10.03 -22.90
N ASP A 130 1.19 9.97 -23.89
CA ASP A 130 2.55 10.56 -23.85
C ASP A 130 3.38 10.10 -22.64
N THR A 131 3.33 8.80 -22.38
CA THR A 131 3.84 8.19 -21.14
C THR A 131 5.32 7.82 -21.15
N ALA A 132 6.11 8.33 -22.08
CA ALA A 132 7.55 8.02 -22.16
C ALA A 132 8.27 8.41 -20.84
N GLY A 133 8.84 7.39 -20.18
CA GLY A 133 9.53 7.54 -18.91
C GLY A 133 8.63 7.86 -17.71
N PHE A 134 7.30 7.71 -17.85
CA PHE A 134 6.35 7.88 -16.77
C PHE A 134 6.42 6.73 -15.77
N ARG A 135 6.27 7.04 -14.50
CA ARG A 135 6.21 6.05 -13.42
C ARG A 135 5.16 6.41 -12.39
N ALA A 136 4.22 5.51 -12.19
CA ALA A 136 3.10 5.67 -11.29
C ALA A 136 3.26 4.81 -10.01
N LEU A 137 2.60 5.23 -8.94
CA LEU A 137 2.50 4.50 -7.68
C LEU A 137 1.09 3.93 -7.46
N GLY A 138 0.06 4.78 -7.58
CA GLY A 138 -1.31 4.36 -7.33
C GLY A 138 -2.29 5.51 -7.22
N VAL A 139 -3.47 5.19 -6.72
CA VAL A 139 -4.55 6.15 -6.45
C VAL A 139 -4.89 6.14 -4.97
N ALA A 140 -5.46 7.22 -4.45
CA ALA A 140 -6.06 7.23 -3.12
C ALA A 140 -7.50 7.75 -3.22
N LEU A 141 -8.40 7.08 -2.52
CA LEU A 141 -9.82 7.43 -2.42
C LEU A 141 -10.11 7.66 -0.93
N GLU A 142 -10.32 8.90 -0.55
CA GLU A 142 -10.39 9.29 0.86
C GLU A 142 -11.17 10.57 1.08
N ASP A 143 -11.50 10.85 2.32
CA ASP A 143 -11.98 12.18 2.71
C ASP A 143 -10.79 13.10 3.04
N ASN A 144 -11.06 14.41 3.10
CA ASN A 144 -10.05 15.42 3.46
C ASN A 144 -9.87 15.57 4.99
N SER A 145 -10.59 14.79 5.77
CA SER A 145 -10.54 14.85 7.25
C SER A 145 -10.89 13.48 7.86
N GLY A 146 -10.55 13.32 9.14
CA GLY A 146 -10.77 12.08 9.88
C GLY A 146 -9.62 11.09 9.71
N VAL A 147 -9.84 9.83 10.02
CA VAL A 147 -8.82 8.78 9.95
C VAL A 147 -8.73 8.20 8.54
N ILE A 148 -7.55 8.26 7.97
CA ILE A 148 -7.21 7.62 6.69
C ILE A 148 -6.37 6.39 6.98
N VAL A 149 -6.71 5.25 6.36
CA VAL A 149 -5.99 3.98 6.55
C VAL A 149 -5.49 3.48 5.20
N ASP A 150 -4.18 3.55 5.01
CA ASP A 150 -3.50 3.00 3.84
C ASP A 150 -3.14 1.53 4.06
N ASN A 151 -3.39 0.71 3.07
CA ASN A 151 -3.01 -0.69 3.09
C ASN A 151 -1.87 -0.96 2.11
N TYR A 152 -0.66 -1.10 2.64
CA TYR A 152 0.56 -1.41 1.89
C TYR A 152 0.93 -2.91 1.95
N SER A 153 -0.05 -3.78 2.09
CA SER A 153 0.19 -5.23 2.12
C SER A 153 0.81 -5.73 0.83
N LEU A 154 2.01 -6.27 0.94
CA LEU A 154 2.72 -6.95 -0.14
C LEU A 154 2.78 -8.45 0.18
N ARG A 155 2.03 -9.25 -0.59
CA ARG A 155 1.92 -10.69 -0.38
C ARG A 155 3.29 -11.38 -0.48
N GLY A 156 3.55 -12.34 0.42
CA GLY A 156 4.83 -13.06 0.47
C GLY A 156 5.92 -12.33 1.25
N ASN A 157 5.65 -11.12 1.76
CA ASN A 157 6.59 -10.33 2.55
C ASN A 157 6.58 -10.80 4.02
N SER A 158 7.77 -11.01 4.57
CA SER A 158 7.97 -11.39 5.99
C SER A 158 8.19 -10.18 6.92
N GLY A 159 8.24 -8.98 6.38
CA GLY A 159 8.57 -7.74 7.09
C GLY A 159 10.06 -7.37 7.03
N MET A 160 10.95 -8.34 6.93
CA MET A 160 12.42 -8.09 6.91
C MET A 160 12.88 -7.22 5.75
N ILE A 161 12.19 -7.29 4.61
CA ILE A 161 12.52 -6.51 3.41
C ILE A 161 12.30 -5.01 3.60
N LEU A 162 11.58 -4.58 4.64
CA LEU A 162 11.37 -3.16 4.95
C LEU A 162 12.69 -2.41 5.20
N SER A 163 13.76 -3.11 5.59
CA SER A 163 15.11 -2.54 5.69
C SER A 163 15.69 -2.09 4.34
N ARG A 164 15.06 -2.46 3.22
CA ARG A 164 15.47 -2.09 1.85
C ARG A 164 14.63 -0.95 1.25
N LEU A 165 13.67 -0.40 1.99
CA LEU A 165 12.95 0.79 1.54
C LEU A 165 13.93 1.93 1.25
N ASP A 166 13.65 2.70 0.22
CA ASP A 166 14.43 3.89 -0.05
C ASP A 166 13.97 5.03 0.88
N SER A 167 14.81 5.40 1.83
CA SER A 167 14.46 6.41 2.83
C SER A 167 14.20 7.80 2.25
N ALA A 168 14.85 8.15 1.14
CA ALA A 168 14.58 9.43 0.47
C ALA A 168 13.19 9.40 -0.18
N ARG A 169 12.85 8.33 -0.89
CA ARG A 169 11.52 8.13 -1.48
C ARG A 169 10.41 8.05 -0.43
N CYS A 170 10.68 7.40 0.70
CA CYS A 170 9.72 7.36 1.80
C CYS A 170 9.49 8.76 2.39
N ARG A 171 10.52 9.59 2.52
CA ARG A 171 10.36 10.99 2.96
C ARG A 171 9.59 11.83 1.94
N GLU A 172 9.87 11.70 0.64
CA GLU A 172 9.09 12.36 -0.41
C GLU A 172 7.59 11.98 -0.32
N LEU A 173 7.29 10.69 -0.07
CA LEU A 173 5.91 10.24 0.16
C LEU A 173 5.33 10.89 1.42
N ASN A 174 6.07 10.90 2.51
CA ASN A 174 5.63 11.46 3.80
C ASN A 174 5.37 12.97 3.74
N GLU A 175 6.05 13.72 2.87
CA GLU A 175 5.80 15.16 2.64
C GLU A 175 4.40 15.42 2.07
N ILE A 176 3.91 14.55 1.16
CA ILE A 176 2.59 14.71 0.53
C ILE A 176 1.50 13.87 1.21
N ARG A 177 1.91 12.90 2.01
CA ARG A 177 1.04 11.94 2.70
C ARG A 177 1.64 11.57 4.07
N PRO A 178 1.59 12.48 5.05
CA PRO A 178 2.16 12.26 6.38
C PRO A 178 1.45 11.12 7.10
N TYR A 179 2.24 10.31 7.83
CA TYR A 179 1.74 9.20 8.64
C TYR A 179 1.97 9.47 10.12
N ASP A 180 0.90 9.35 10.91
CA ASP A 180 0.96 9.42 12.38
C ASP A 180 1.29 8.05 12.99
N LEU A 181 0.92 6.96 12.28
CA LEU A 181 1.10 5.60 12.77
C LEU A 181 1.44 4.64 11.62
N VAL A 182 2.49 3.86 11.80
CA VAL A 182 2.84 2.72 10.93
C VAL A 182 2.61 1.42 11.66
N VAL A 183 1.69 0.59 11.15
CA VAL A 183 1.36 -0.72 11.72
C VAL A 183 2.07 -1.83 10.96
N LEU A 184 2.91 -2.59 11.62
CA LEU A 184 3.67 -3.72 11.06
C LEU A 184 3.02 -5.03 11.49
N GLN A 185 2.40 -5.73 10.53
CA GLN A 185 1.75 -7.04 10.75
C GLN A 185 2.36 -8.10 9.84
N TYR A 186 3.31 -8.86 10.37
CA TYR A 186 4.09 -9.84 9.60
C TYR A 186 4.29 -11.14 10.40
N GLY A 187 4.81 -12.17 9.72
CA GLY A 187 5.33 -13.35 10.38
C GLY A 187 4.69 -14.68 9.96
N LEU A 188 3.39 -14.73 9.59
CA LEU A 188 2.74 -16.01 9.22
C LEU A 188 3.46 -16.77 8.08
N ASN A 189 4.13 -16.04 7.18
CA ASN A 189 4.84 -16.65 6.03
C ASN A 189 6.05 -17.47 6.42
N ILE A 190 6.61 -17.26 7.62
CA ILE A 190 7.82 -17.92 8.10
C ILE A 190 7.54 -18.96 9.17
N VAL A 191 6.28 -19.09 9.61
CA VAL A 191 5.90 -20.14 10.57
C VAL A 191 6.02 -21.51 9.91
N SER A 192 6.82 -22.37 10.50
CA SER A 192 7.04 -23.75 10.06
C SER A 192 7.13 -24.66 11.26
N ASP A 193 6.58 -25.87 11.18
CA ASP A 193 6.62 -26.88 12.26
C ASP A 193 8.03 -27.22 12.73
N SER A 194 9.00 -27.11 11.84
CA SER A 194 10.41 -27.45 12.11
C SER A 194 11.21 -26.32 12.78
N VAL A 195 10.64 -25.11 12.91
CA VAL A 195 11.36 -23.93 13.43
C VAL A 195 10.77 -23.50 14.77
N LEU A 196 11.53 -23.63 15.84
CA LEU A 196 11.15 -23.20 17.19
C LEU A 196 12.03 -22.09 17.75
N GLN A 197 12.97 -21.57 16.96
CA GLN A 197 13.87 -20.48 17.36
C GLN A 197 13.89 -19.39 16.29
N TYR A 198 13.41 -18.21 16.62
CA TYR A 198 13.28 -17.05 15.73
C TYR A 198 14.15 -15.85 16.14
N GLY A 199 15.24 -16.08 16.88
CA GLY A 199 16.16 -15.00 17.27
C GLY A 199 16.77 -14.27 16.07
N TRP A 200 17.02 -14.97 14.97
CA TRP A 200 17.45 -14.38 13.69
C TRP A 200 16.40 -13.43 13.10
N TYR A 201 15.11 -13.79 13.23
CA TYR A 201 14.00 -12.96 12.76
C TYR A 201 13.84 -11.71 13.63
N ALA A 202 13.96 -11.84 14.96
CA ALA A 202 13.93 -10.68 15.86
C ALA A 202 14.96 -9.61 15.45
N LYS A 203 16.22 -10.01 15.25
CA LYS A 203 17.29 -9.11 14.80
C LYS A 203 16.96 -8.41 13.46
N ARG A 204 16.44 -9.14 12.49
CA ARG A 204 16.04 -8.59 11.18
C ARG A 204 14.86 -7.64 11.30
N MET A 205 13.91 -7.91 12.18
CA MET A 205 12.78 -7.00 12.43
C MET A 205 13.22 -5.75 13.19
N GLU A 206 14.18 -5.83 14.12
CA GLU A 206 14.78 -4.65 14.74
C GLU A 206 15.46 -3.75 13.70
N GLU A 207 16.20 -4.32 12.74
CA GLU A 207 16.79 -3.59 11.62
C GLU A 207 15.69 -2.91 10.77
N ALA A 208 14.62 -3.65 10.44
CA ALA A 208 13.49 -3.13 9.68
C ALA A 208 12.78 -1.98 10.41
N VAL A 209 12.49 -2.12 11.69
CA VAL A 209 11.84 -1.08 12.52
C VAL A 209 12.71 0.17 12.59
N ARG A 210 14.02 0.01 12.83
CA ARG A 210 14.96 1.15 12.84
C ARG A 210 14.97 1.88 11.49
N HIS A 211 14.92 1.13 10.39
CA HIS A 211 14.88 1.73 9.06
C HIS A 211 13.56 2.44 8.78
N VAL A 212 12.41 1.87 9.19
CA VAL A 212 11.10 2.52 9.09
C VAL A 212 11.07 3.84 9.86
N ARG A 213 11.71 3.93 11.05
CA ARG A 213 11.88 5.21 11.78
C ARG A 213 12.68 6.25 11.01
N VAL A 214 13.68 5.83 10.23
CA VAL A 214 14.42 6.75 9.35
C VAL A 214 13.56 7.24 8.18
N CYS A 215 12.66 6.39 7.69
CA CYS A 215 11.73 6.71 6.60
C CYS A 215 10.61 7.65 7.05
N PHE A 216 10.09 7.46 8.28
CA PHE A 216 8.92 8.13 8.86
C PHE A 216 9.23 8.55 10.31
N PRO A 217 10.04 9.61 10.48
CA PRO A 217 10.58 9.98 11.81
C PRO A 217 9.51 10.41 12.80
N ASP A 218 8.40 10.98 12.33
CA ASP A 218 7.32 11.53 13.16
C ASP A 218 6.20 10.51 13.42
N ALA A 219 6.24 9.34 12.78
CA ALA A 219 5.23 8.30 12.95
C ALA A 219 5.53 7.40 14.15
N ASP A 220 4.49 7.07 14.91
CA ASP A 220 4.55 5.95 15.85
C ASP A 220 4.61 4.62 15.09
N ILE A 221 5.30 3.63 15.64
CA ILE A 221 5.39 2.30 15.06
C ILE A 221 4.76 1.28 16.00
N LEU A 222 3.74 0.58 15.52
CA LEU A 222 3.08 -0.51 16.20
C LEU A 222 3.38 -1.84 15.53
N MET A 223 4.01 -2.76 16.24
CA MET A 223 4.17 -4.14 15.77
C MET A 223 3.01 -4.99 16.30
N LEU A 224 2.14 -5.47 15.41
CA LEU A 224 1.12 -6.46 15.73
C LEU A 224 1.75 -7.84 15.72
N GLY A 225 1.56 -8.58 16.82
CA GLY A 225 1.99 -9.96 16.91
C GLY A 225 1.33 -10.85 15.85
N VAL A 226 2.03 -11.89 15.44
CA VAL A 226 1.50 -12.87 14.50
C VAL A 226 0.19 -13.47 15.02
N SER A 227 -0.80 -13.60 14.13
CA SER A 227 -2.07 -14.28 14.45
C SER A 227 -1.86 -15.79 14.62
N ASP A 228 -2.82 -16.45 15.23
CA ASP A 228 -2.78 -17.89 15.39
C ASP A 228 -2.74 -18.63 14.06
N ARG A 229 -2.01 -19.73 14.08
CA ARG A 229 -2.00 -20.77 13.05
C ARG A 229 -2.05 -22.12 13.75
N SER A 230 -3.13 -22.83 13.52
CA SER A 230 -3.34 -24.14 14.11
C SER A 230 -2.96 -25.27 13.14
N ARG A 231 -2.71 -26.45 13.70
CA ARG A 231 -2.57 -27.73 13.00
C ARG A 231 -3.50 -28.75 13.63
N GLN A 232 -3.86 -29.76 12.89
CA GLN A 232 -4.64 -30.88 13.42
C GLN A 232 -3.69 -31.95 13.99
N VAL A 233 -3.91 -32.29 15.25
CA VAL A 233 -3.19 -33.34 15.96
C VAL A 233 -4.25 -34.26 16.59
N ASP A 234 -4.24 -35.55 16.25
CA ASP A 234 -5.19 -36.55 16.76
C ASP A 234 -6.68 -36.10 16.69
N GLY A 235 -7.06 -35.43 15.60
CA GLY A 235 -8.42 -34.97 15.39
C GLY A 235 -8.75 -33.63 16.05
N THR A 236 -7.88 -33.03 16.86
CA THR A 236 -8.04 -31.77 17.56
C THR A 236 -7.19 -30.67 16.88
N PHE A 237 -7.67 -29.41 16.86
CA PHE A 237 -6.88 -28.27 16.39
C PHE A 237 -6.08 -27.70 17.57
N GLU A 238 -4.77 -27.60 17.39
CA GLU A 238 -3.84 -27.02 18.36
C GLU A 238 -3.04 -25.88 17.72
N THR A 239 -2.77 -24.82 18.48
CA THR A 239 -1.84 -23.76 18.06
C THR A 239 -0.46 -24.34 17.78
N MET A 240 0.12 -24.04 16.64
CA MET A 240 1.48 -24.50 16.32
C MET A 240 2.49 -23.91 17.31
N PRO A 241 3.37 -24.71 17.93
CA PRO A 241 4.41 -24.22 18.85
C PRO A 241 5.31 -23.14 18.21
N ALA A 242 5.52 -23.20 16.91
CA ALA A 242 6.27 -22.21 16.13
C ALA A 242 5.64 -20.80 16.18
N VAL A 243 4.31 -20.70 16.30
CA VAL A 243 3.61 -19.41 16.46
C VAL A 243 3.99 -18.73 17.77
N LEU A 244 4.01 -19.50 18.87
CA LEU A 244 4.39 -18.98 20.19
C LEU A 244 5.86 -18.56 20.21
N ALA A 245 6.74 -19.35 19.60
CA ALA A 245 8.16 -19.02 19.47
C ALA A 245 8.39 -17.73 18.64
N LEU A 246 7.64 -17.58 17.53
CA LEU A 246 7.71 -16.38 16.72
C LEU A 246 7.16 -15.16 17.44
N LEU A 247 6.02 -15.29 18.15
CA LEU A 247 5.44 -14.20 18.94
C LEU A 247 6.42 -13.73 20.03
N HIS A 248 7.15 -14.65 20.66
CA HIS A 248 8.22 -14.28 21.60
C HIS A 248 9.33 -13.45 20.92
N ALA A 249 9.78 -13.87 19.73
CA ALA A 249 10.79 -13.13 18.96
C ALA A 249 10.28 -11.73 18.53
N GLN A 250 9.01 -11.61 18.15
CA GLN A 250 8.42 -10.31 17.82
C GLN A 250 8.35 -9.38 19.05
N ARG A 251 8.02 -9.91 20.22
CA ARG A 251 8.07 -9.14 21.48
C ARG A 251 9.48 -8.69 21.85
N GLN A 252 10.51 -9.44 21.49
CA GLN A 252 11.91 -9.01 21.66
C GLN A 252 12.26 -7.85 20.72
N ALA A 253 11.86 -7.94 19.45
CA ALA A 253 12.11 -6.90 18.44
C ALA A 253 11.34 -5.58 18.70
N ALA A 254 10.28 -5.62 19.51
CA ALA A 254 9.46 -4.44 19.85
C ALA A 254 9.93 -3.68 21.11
N LYS A 255 10.98 -4.14 21.77
CA LYS A 255 11.61 -3.48 22.95
C LYS A 255 12.69 -2.49 22.53
#